data_409da48df068680d38b60e36982ef06c
#
_entry.id   409da48df068680d38b60e36982ef06c
#
_cell.length_a   1.000
_cell.length_b   1.000
_cell.length_c   1.000
_cell.angle_alpha   90.00
_cell.angle_beta   90.00
_cell.angle_gamma   90.00
#
_symmetry.space_group_name_H-M   'P 1'
#
loop_
_entity.id
_entity.type
_entity.pdbx_description
1 polymer ?
#
loop_
_entity_poly.entity_id
_entity_poly.type
_entity_poly.pdbx_seq_one_letter_code
_entity_poly.pdbx_strand_id
1 'polypeptide(L)'
;CGAFAEKVVVDQSQIVKLNTDLNFATASLLACGVITGIGAVVNAAKLRPGQDVVVIGAGGVGLNAIQGARIAGARRIVAVDTNDDKLTIAKEFGATDGVLATEKSPWRIAKSLVGRGADIVFVTVGNSSVYDIAPRYLGYGGKVVMVGMPKTGDKSVYEPVMMAAVSQGMIGSKMGDVIIKRDIPWIVDLYEQGRLKLDELVSKTWTLDQINKAIADTKLGSAKRNVIVFEAQQVS
;
A
#
# COMPACT_ATOMS: atom_id res chain seq x y z
N CYS A 1 9.71 17.16 11.33
CA CYS A 1 10.90 16.56 11.88
C CYS A 1 11.65 15.85 10.76
N GLY A 2 13.00 15.92 10.76
CA GLY A 2 13.85 15.23 9.80
C GLY A 2 14.12 13.82 10.29
N ALA A 3 13.74 12.80 9.49
CA ALA A 3 13.93 11.40 9.87
C ALA A 3 15.17 10.74 9.20
N PHE A 4 15.85 11.45 8.29
CA PHE A 4 17.15 11.02 7.77
C PHE A 4 18.26 11.54 8.68
N ALA A 5 18.31 10.98 9.89
CA ALA A 5 19.22 11.37 10.96
C ALA A 5 19.43 10.20 11.92
N GLU A 6 20.62 10.13 12.56
CA GLU A 6 20.94 9.12 13.57
C GLU A 6 20.05 9.24 14.82
N LYS A 7 19.59 10.45 15.11
CA LYS A 7 18.74 10.75 16.29
C LYS A 7 17.61 11.67 15.87
N VAL A 8 16.44 11.42 16.42
CA VAL A 8 15.24 12.22 16.21
C VAL A 8 14.49 12.41 17.52
N VAL A 9 13.91 13.58 17.74
CA VAL A 9 13.02 13.85 18.86
C VAL A 9 11.59 13.85 18.36
N VAL A 10 10.75 13.01 18.94
CA VAL A 10 9.34 12.87 18.59
C VAL A 10 8.50 12.76 19.85
N ASP A 11 7.21 13.06 19.74
CA ASP A 11 6.26 12.86 20.82
C ASP A 11 6.11 11.36 21.13
N GLN A 12 5.94 11.02 22.39
CA GLN A 12 5.78 9.63 22.83
C GLN A 12 4.59 8.89 22.21
N SER A 13 3.58 9.62 21.73
CA SER A 13 2.45 9.03 21.02
C SER A 13 2.83 8.46 19.65
N GLN A 14 3.99 8.88 19.11
CA GLN A 14 4.52 8.42 17.82
C GLN A 14 5.51 7.25 17.96
N ILE A 15 5.65 6.71 19.16
CA ILE A 15 6.62 5.64 19.48
C ILE A 15 5.86 4.39 19.91
N VAL A 16 6.32 3.25 19.41
CA VAL A 16 5.94 1.92 19.90
C VAL A 16 7.19 1.10 20.13
N LYS A 17 7.27 0.47 21.32
CA LYS A 17 8.34 -0.49 21.63
C LYS A 17 8.01 -1.81 20.95
N LEU A 18 8.99 -2.36 20.24
CA LEU A 18 8.92 -3.70 19.66
C LEU A 18 9.75 -4.67 20.51
N ASN A 19 9.18 -5.81 20.83
CA ASN A 19 9.88 -6.93 21.48
C ASN A 19 10.16 -7.98 20.42
N THR A 20 11.15 -7.73 19.56
CA THR A 20 11.48 -8.57 18.42
C THR A 20 12.94 -8.38 18.05
N ASP A 21 13.52 -9.40 17.40
CA ASP A 21 14.87 -9.38 16.83
C ASP A 21 14.89 -8.90 15.36
N LEU A 22 13.83 -8.22 14.93
CA LEU A 22 13.77 -7.61 13.58
C LEU A 22 14.98 -6.71 13.35
N ASN A 23 15.66 -6.89 12.22
CA ASN A 23 16.71 -5.97 11.83
C ASN A 23 16.14 -4.56 11.58
N PHE A 24 16.94 -3.53 11.82
CA PHE A 24 16.47 -2.15 11.76
C PHE A 24 16.01 -1.72 10.35
N ALA A 25 16.61 -2.27 9.29
CA ALA A 25 16.19 -1.96 7.92
C ALA A 25 14.75 -2.43 7.67
N THR A 26 14.42 -3.66 8.06
CA THR A 26 13.07 -4.23 7.97
C THR A 26 12.11 -3.52 8.92
N ALA A 27 12.52 -3.27 10.17
CA ALA A 27 11.69 -2.57 11.16
C ALA A 27 11.30 -1.16 10.72
N SER A 28 12.19 -0.44 10.01
CA SER A 28 11.92 0.92 9.50
C SER A 28 10.73 0.98 8.52
N LEU A 29 10.43 -0.12 7.84
CA LEU A 29 9.31 -0.21 6.89
C LEU A 29 7.95 -0.12 7.58
N LEU A 30 7.89 -0.52 8.85
CA LEU A 30 6.66 -0.50 9.65
C LEU A 30 6.10 0.91 9.83
N ALA A 31 6.98 1.93 9.87
CA ALA A 31 6.61 3.29 10.23
C ALA A 31 5.73 4.02 9.20
N CYS A 32 5.63 3.55 7.96
CA CYS A 32 4.83 4.22 6.93
C CYS A 32 4.17 3.21 5.98
N GLY A 33 4.93 2.65 5.03
CA GLY A 33 4.36 1.92 3.90
C GLY A 33 3.59 0.66 4.29
N VAL A 34 4.08 -0.05 5.31
CA VAL A 34 3.46 -1.30 5.80
C VAL A 34 2.16 -1.00 6.51
N ILE A 35 2.18 -0.13 7.54
CA ILE A 35 0.97 0.23 8.28
C ILE A 35 -0.08 0.90 7.39
N THR A 36 0.36 1.72 6.41
CA THR A 36 -0.56 2.37 5.48
C THR A 36 -1.30 1.37 4.60
N GLY A 37 -0.57 0.43 3.99
CA GLY A 37 -1.18 -0.56 3.10
C GLY A 37 -2.07 -1.55 3.84
N ILE A 38 -1.57 -2.16 4.91
CA ILE A 38 -2.33 -3.12 5.71
C ILE A 38 -3.51 -2.45 6.41
N GLY A 39 -3.27 -1.29 7.04
CA GLY A 39 -4.32 -0.55 7.75
C GLY A 39 -5.43 -0.06 6.83
N ALA A 40 -5.11 0.37 5.60
CA ALA A 40 -6.14 0.72 4.62
C ALA A 40 -7.12 -0.43 4.38
N VAL A 41 -6.63 -1.68 4.41
CA VAL A 41 -7.45 -2.87 4.23
C VAL A 41 -8.27 -3.20 5.48
N VAL A 42 -7.60 -3.30 6.65
CA VAL A 42 -8.24 -3.85 7.85
C VAL A 42 -9.00 -2.80 8.66
N ASN A 43 -8.49 -1.56 8.71
CA ASN A 43 -9.10 -0.49 9.52
C ASN A 43 -10.04 0.39 8.69
N ALA A 44 -9.56 0.98 7.57
CA ALA A 44 -10.36 1.89 6.75
C ALA A 44 -11.43 1.16 5.95
N ALA A 45 -11.04 0.18 5.13
CA ALA A 45 -11.97 -0.58 4.30
C ALA A 45 -12.81 -1.59 5.11
N LYS A 46 -12.24 -2.14 6.19
CA LYS A 46 -12.84 -3.23 6.97
C LYS A 46 -13.18 -4.42 6.09
N LEU A 47 -12.20 -4.83 5.26
CA LEU A 47 -12.36 -5.91 4.31
C LEU A 47 -12.85 -7.19 5.00
N ARG A 48 -13.85 -7.83 4.39
CA ARG A 48 -14.42 -9.09 4.89
C ARG A 48 -13.93 -10.26 4.04
N PRO A 49 -13.74 -11.45 4.62
CA PRO A 49 -13.43 -12.65 3.85
C PRO A 49 -14.42 -12.86 2.70
N GLY A 50 -13.91 -13.28 1.56
CA GLY A 50 -14.69 -13.56 0.35
C GLY A 50 -14.99 -12.33 -0.53
N GLN A 51 -14.63 -11.11 -0.11
CA GLN A 51 -14.73 -9.91 -0.95
C GLN A 51 -13.65 -9.87 -2.04
N ASP A 52 -13.95 -9.18 -3.13
CA ASP A 52 -13.05 -8.96 -4.25
C ASP A 52 -12.39 -7.59 -4.17
N VAL A 53 -11.09 -7.56 -4.42
CA VAL A 53 -10.27 -6.37 -4.25
C VAL A 53 -9.52 -6.04 -5.54
N VAL A 54 -9.46 -4.74 -5.86
CA VAL A 54 -8.53 -4.19 -6.85
C VAL A 54 -7.57 -3.25 -6.13
N VAL A 55 -6.26 -3.39 -6.39
CA VAL A 55 -5.22 -2.48 -5.88
C VAL A 55 -4.58 -1.78 -7.06
N ILE A 56 -4.78 -0.46 -7.19
CA ILE A 56 -4.20 0.35 -8.24
C ILE A 56 -2.89 0.97 -7.72
N GLY A 57 -1.79 0.52 -8.31
CA GLY A 57 -0.42 0.80 -7.92
C GLY A 57 0.18 -0.36 -7.11
N ALA A 58 1.14 -1.08 -7.69
CA ALA A 58 1.87 -2.18 -7.05
C ALA A 58 3.25 -1.73 -6.51
N GLY A 59 3.33 -0.50 -6.01
CA GLY A 59 4.48 0.01 -5.26
C GLY A 59 4.45 -0.46 -3.80
N GLY A 60 5.38 0.04 -2.97
CA GLY A 60 5.53 -0.44 -1.59
C GLY A 60 4.27 -0.36 -0.71
N VAL A 61 3.39 0.63 -0.88
CA VAL A 61 2.09 0.70 -0.18
C VAL A 61 1.10 -0.30 -0.78
N GLY A 62 1.04 -0.39 -2.12
CA GLY A 62 0.15 -1.31 -2.82
C GLY A 62 0.47 -2.78 -2.53
N LEU A 63 1.75 -3.16 -2.48
CA LEU A 63 2.17 -4.51 -2.09
C LEU A 63 1.70 -4.87 -0.68
N ASN A 64 1.75 -3.91 0.26
CA ASN A 64 1.24 -4.14 1.61
C ASN A 64 -0.30 -4.17 1.67
N ALA A 65 -1.01 -3.42 0.82
CA ALA A 65 -2.45 -3.56 0.67
C ALA A 65 -2.82 -4.94 0.10
N ILE A 66 -2.06 -5.45 -0.87
CA ILE A 66 -2.21 -6.80 -1.43
C ILE A 66 -2.02 -7.87 -0.34
N GLN A 67 -0.95 -7.78 0.45
CA GLN A 67 -0.72 -8.70 1.58
C GLN A 67 -1.85 -8.60 2.61
N GLY A 68 -2.24 -7.38 2.97
CA GLY A 68 -3.35 -7.14 3.89
C GLY A 68 -4.65 -7.77 3.40
N ALA A 69 -4.97 -7.63 2.12
CA ALA A 69 -6.15 -8.24 1.50
C ALA A 69 -6.10 -9.78 1.54
N ARG A 70 -4.92 -10.36 1.27
CA ARG A 70 -4.70 -11.83 1.38
C ARG A 70 -4.90 -12.30 2.82
N ILE A 71 -4.32 -11.60 3.79
CA ILE A 71 -4.44 -11.93 5.22
C ILE A 71 -5.89 -11.82 5.70
N ALA A 72 -6.62 -10.80 5.22
CA ALA A 72 -8.03 -10.59 5.54
C ALA A 72 -8.98 -11.57 4.82
N GLY A 73 -8.47 -12.44 3.93
CA GLY A 73 -9.27 -13.47 3.27
C GLY A 73 -10.03 -12.98 2.03
N ALA A 74 -9.50 -12.01 1.28
CA ALA A 74 -10.06 -11.63 -0.01
C ALA A 74 -10.16 -12.83 -0.95
N ARG A 75 -11.25 -12.90 -1.76
CA ARG A 75 -11.46 -13.98 -2.74
C ARG A 75 -10.58 -13.79 -3.97
N ARG A 76 -10.59 -12.59 -4.51
CA ARG A 76 -9.73 -12.16 -5.63
C ARG A 76 -9.02 -10.87 -5.26
N ILE A 77 -7.77 -10.77 -5.65
CA ILE A 77 -6.92 -9.59 -5.45
C ILE A 77 -6.28 -9.26 -6.80
N VAL A 78 -6.85 -8.28 -7.50
CA VAL A 78 -6.35 -7.85 -8.82
C VAL A 78 -5.41 -6.67 -8.62
N ALA A 79 -4.14 -6.84 -8.95
CA ALA A 79 -3.17 -5.75 -9.00
C ALA A 79 -3.27 -5.01 -10.35
N VAL A 80 -3.22 -3.68 -10.32
CA VAL A 80 -3.21 -2.83 -11.53
C VAL A 80 -2.01 -1.91 -11.46
N ASP A 81 -1.10 -1.99 -12.44
CA ASP A 81 0.08 -1.12 -12.53
C ASP A 81 0.43 -0.85 -14.00
N THR A 82 1.23 0.17 -14.26
CA THR A 82 1.74 0.49 -15.60
C THR A 82 2.94 -0.36 -16.00
N ASN A 83 3.54 -1.11 -15.08
CA ASN A 83 4.74 -1.92 -15.26
C ASN A 83 4.44 -3.40 -15.00
N ASP A 84 4.72 -4.27 -15.97
CA ASP A 84 4.46 -5.71 -15.90
C ASP A 84 5.33 -6.42 -14.84
N ASP A 85 6.60 -5.98 -14.66
CA ASP A 85 7.46 -6.54 -13.61
C ASP A 85 6.84 -6.34 -12.22
N LYS A 86 6.18 -5.19 -11.98
CA LYS A 86 5.48 -4.93 -10.73
C LYS A 86 4.24 -5.82 -10.55
N LEU A 87 3.56 -6.18 -11.63
CA LEU A 87 2.45 -7.12 -11.58
C LEU A 87 2.93 -8.53 -11.23
N THR A 88 4.10 -8.93 -11.75
CA THR A 88 4.76 -10.19 -11.38
C THR A 88 5.11 -10.19 -9.90
N ILE A 89 5.76 -9.14 -9.40
CA ILE A 89 6.05 -8.98 -7.97
C ILE A 89 4.76 -8.99 -7.13
N ALA A 90 3.70 -8.31 -7.59
CA ALA A 90 2.42 -8.28 -6.87
C ALA A 90 1.84 -9.69 -6.63
N LYS A 91 2.00 -10.60 -7.59
CA LYS A 91 1.60 -12.01 -7.43
C LYS A 91 2.40 -12.72 -6.34
N GLU A 92 3.70 -12.46 -6.23
CA GLU A 92 4.54 -13.01 -5.16
C GLU A 92 4.08 -12.53 -3.76
N PHE A 93 3.49 -11.33 -3.70
CA PHE A 93 2.93 -10.76 -2.48
C PHE A 93 1.46 -11.15 -2.22
N GLY A 94 0.84 -11.87 -3.14
CA GLY A 94 -0.48 -12.46 -2.94
C GLY A 94 -1.59 -11.92 -3.84
N ALA A 95 -1.28 -11.15 -4.88
CA ALA A 95 -2.26 -10.84 -5.91
C ALA A 95 -2.61 -12.11 -6.69
N THR A 96 -3.89 -12.33 -6.94
CA THR A 96 -4.37 -13.46 -7.74
C THR A 96 -4.20 -13.21 -9.22
N ASP A 97 -4.30 -11.94 -9.62
CA ASP A 97 -4.32 -11.51 -11.01
C ASP A 97 -3.60 -10.17 -11.17
N GLY A 98 -3.10 -9.89 -12.38
CA GLY A 98 -2.48 -8.62 -12.76
C GLY A 98 -3.12 -8.03 -14.00
N VAL A 99 -3.26 -6.71 -14.05
CA VAL A 99 -3.80 -5.97 -15.21
C VAL A 99 -2.91 -4.77 -15.49
N LEU A 100 -2.43 -4.64 -16.71
CA LEU A 100 -1.70 -3.45 -17.13
C LEU A 100 -2.64 -2.24 -17.20
N ALA A 101 -2.27 -1.17 -16.47
CA ALA A 101 -3.04 0.07 -16.45
C ALA A 101 -3.05 0.81 -17.81
N THR A 102 -2.12 0.47 -18.71
CA THR A 102 -1.99 1.03 -20.06
C THR A 102 -2.97 0.41 -21.07
N GLU A 103 -3.67 -0.64 -20.69
CA GLU A 103 -4.74 -1.23 -21.52
C GLU A 103 -5.86 -0.22 -21.80
N LYS A 104 -6.54 -0.37 -22.94
CA LYS A 104 -7.61 0.57 -23.36
C LYS A 104 -8.73 0.71 -22.33
N SER A 105 -9.02 -0.34 -21.58
CA SER A 105 -10.08 -0.35 -20.55
C SER A 105 -9.71 -1.33 -19.43
N PRO A 106 -8.68 -1.01 -18.60
CA PRO A 106 -8.17 -1.95 -17.60
C PRO A 106 -9.24 -2.35 -16.58
N TRP A 107 -10.21 -1.48 -16.30
CA TRP A 107 -11.33 -1.80 -15.41
C TRP A 107 -12.25 -2.90 -15.94
N ARG A 108 -12.40 -3.02 -17.28
CA ARG A 108 -13.21 -4.11 -17.88
C ARG A 108 -12.50 -5.44 -17.72
N ILE A 109 -11.17 -5.47 -17.90
CA ILE A 109 -10.36 -6.67 -17.71
C ILE A 109 -10.45 -7.07 -16.23
N ALA A 110 -10.22 -6.14 -15.29
CA ALA A 110 -10.33 -6.43 -13.85
C ALA A 110 -11.73 -6.96 -13.49
N LYS A 111 -12.80 -6.37 -14.03
CA LYS A 111 -14.18 -6.85 -13.79
C LYS A 111 -14.40 -8.27 -14.33
N SER A 112 -13.84 -8.63 -15.48
CA SER A 112 -13.97 -9.99 -16.02
C SER A 112 -13.26 -11.02 -15.15
N LEU A 113 -12.12 -10.66 -14.54
CA LEU A 113 -11.36 -11.53 -13.64
C LEU A 113 -12.12 -11.84 -12.34
N VAL A 114 -12.83 -10.86 -11.78
CA VAL A 114 -13.63 -11.05 -10.57
C VAL A 114 -15.06 -11.52 -10.87
N GLY A 115 -15.50 -11.51 -12.15
CA GLY A 115 -16.84 -11.91 -12.60
C GLY A 115 -17.95 -10.90 -12.37
N ARG A 116 -17.65 -9.83 -11.60
CA ARG A 116 -18.57 -8.73 -11.25
C ARG A 116 -17.76 -7.45 -11.04
N GLY A 117 -18.00 -6.44 -10.52
CA GLY A 117 -17.06 -5.39 -10.09
C GLY A 117 -16.50 -5.71 -8.71
N ALA A 118 -15.39 -5.10 -8.35
CA ALA A 118 -14.76 -5.27 -7.06
C ALA A 118 -15.62 -4.69 -5.92
N ASP A 119 -15.54 -5.29 -4.74
CA ASP A 119 -16.14 -4.74 -3.53
C ASP A 119 -15.33 -3.54 -3.03
N ILE A 120 -13.99 -3.61 -3.16
CA ILE A 120 -13.09 -2.55 -2.71
C ILE A 120 -12.00 -2.29 -3.75
N VAL A 121 -11.74 -1.01 -4.00
CA VAL A 121 -10.64 -0.54 -4.86
C VAL A 121 -9.72 0.34 -4.02
N PHE A 122 -8.48 -0.07 -3.84
CA PHE A 122 -7.44 0.73 -3.19
C PHE A 122 -6.66 1.51 -4.24
N VAL A 123 -6.63 2.84 -4.13
CA VAL A 123 -5.77 3.69 -4.96
C VAL A 123 -4.56 4.08 -4.13
N THR A 124 -3.40 3.51 -4.48
CA THR A 124 -2.13 3.72 -3.74
C THR A 124 -1.13 4.61 -4.47
N VAL A 125 -1.55 5.19 -5.59
CA VAL A 125 -0.75 6.12 -6.40
C VAL A 125 -1.20 7.56 -6.20
N GLY A 126 -0.25 8.50 -6.19
CA GLY A 126 -0.51 9.93 -6.04
C GLY A 126 -0.81 10.63 -7.38
N ASN A 127 -1.75 10.11 -8.16
CA ASN A 127 -2.16 10.70 -9.44
C ASN A 127 -3.68 10.91 -9.44
N SER A 128 -4.12 12.17 -9.60
CA SER A 128 -5.55 12.54 -9.56
C SER A 128 -6.36 11.86 -10.67
N SER A 129 -5.80 11.68 -11.87
CA SER A 129 -6.50 11.04 -13.00
C SER A 129 -6.85 9.56 -12.73
N VAL A 130 -6.14 8.89 -11.81
CA VAL A 130 -6.49 7.54 -11.40
C VAL A 130 -7.78 7.52 -10.60
N TYR A 131 -8.05 8.57 -9.81
CA TYR A 131 -9.30 8.71 -9.06
C TYR A 131 -10.50 8.92 -9.97
N ASP A 132 -10.34 9.51 -11.17
CA ASP A 132 -11.41 9.67 -12.15
C ASP A 132 -11.95 8.32 -12.64
N ILE A 133 -11.08 7.33 -12.75
CA ILE A 133 -11.41 6.01 -13.27
C ILE A 133 -11.60 4.94 -12.20
N ALA A 134 -11.13 5.17 -10.97
CA ALA A 134 -11.20 4.18 -9.90
C ALA A 134 -12.63 3.64 -9.63
N PRO A 135 -13.70 4.46 -9.64
CA PRO A 135 -15.08 3.96 -9.49
C PRO A 135 -15.49 2.94 -10.56
N ARG A 136 -14.88 3.01 -11.75
CA ARG A 136 -15.20 2.08 -12.85
C ARG A 136 -14.79 0.63 -12.57
N TYR A 137 -13.88 0.38 -11.64
CA TYR A 137 -13.51 -0.98 -11.20
C TYR A 137 -14.53 -1.59 -10.24
N LEU A 138 -15.32 -0.76 -9.57
CA LEU A 138 -16.27 -1.20 -8.54
C LEU A 138 -17.48 -1.95 -9.09
N GLY A 139 -18.00 -2.85 -8.27
CA GLY A 139 -19.32 -3.43 -8.38
C GLY A 139 -20.38 -2.60 -7.64
N TYR A 140 -21.59 -3.17 -7.51
CA TYR A 140 -22.68 -2.60 -6.73
C TYR A 140 -22.30 -2.51 -5.24
N GLY A 141 -22.53 -1.37 -4.62
CA GLY A 141 -22.21 -1.12 -3.20
C GLY A 141 -20.72 -1.03 -2.88
N GLY A 142 -19.84 -1.08 -3.89
CA GLY A 142 -18.38 -1.06 -3.70
C GLY A 142 -17.84 0.29 -3.26
N LYS A 143 -16.61 0.30 -2.74
CA LYS A 143 -15.94 1.52 -2.22
C LYS A 143 -14.54 1.69 -2.78
N VAL A 144 -14.20 2.93 -3.16
CA VAL A 144 -12.81 3.36 -3.40
C VAL A 144 -12.21 3.82 -2.08
N VAL A 145 -11.06 3.28 -1.74
CA VAL A 145 -10.23 3.71 -0.60
C VAL A 145 -9.07 4.55 -1.14
N MET A 146 -9.06 5.83 -0.80
CA MET A 146 -8.06 6.79 -1.24
C MET A 146 -6.87 6.77 -0.28
N VAL A 147 -5.75 6.19 -0.72
CA VAL A 147 -4.52 6.04 0.06
C VAL A 147 -3.39 6.90 -0.50
N GLY A 148 -3.22 6.88 -1.82
CA GLY A 148 -2.25 7.72 -2.51
C GLY A 148 -2.65 9.20 -2.46
N MET A 149 -1.67 10.08 -2.27
CA MET A 149 -1.91 11.52 -2.14
C MET A 149 -1.44 12.24 -3.41
N PRO A 150 -2.34 12.74 -4.28
CA PRO A 150 -2.02 13.67 -5.35
C PRO A 150 -1.46 15.00 -4.78
N LYS A 151 -0.92 15.82 -5.66
CA LYS A 151 -0.46 17.17 -5.26
C LYS A 151 -1.62 18.02 -4.77
N THR A 152 -1.36 18.88 -3.81
CA THR A 152 -2.35 19.88 -3.36
C THR A 152 -2.80 20.74 -4.55
N GLY A 153 -4.12 20.83 -4.73
CA GLY A 153 -4.74 21.56 -5.84
C GLY A 153 -5.13 20.70 -7.04
N ASP A 154 -4.60 19.48 -7.15
CA ASP A 154 -5.07 18.54 -8.17
C ASP A 154 -6.52 18.14 -7.88
N LYS A 155 -7.31 18.09 -8.94
CA LYS A 155 -8.74 17.74 -8.86
C LYS A 155 -8.99 16.42 -9.57
N SER A 156 -10.01 15.69 -9.12
CA SER A 156 -10.54 14.50 -9.75
C SER A 156 -11.99 14.78 -10.19
N VAL A 157 -12.39 14.19 -11.31
CA VAL A 157 -13.72 14.38 -11.91
C VAL A 157 -14.43 13.03 -11.99
N TYR A 158 -15.67 12.98 -11.51
CA TYR A 158 -16.52 11.80 -11.61
C TYR A 158 -17.99 12.22 -11.77
N GLU A 159 -18.80 11.29 -12.27
CA GLU A 159 -20.25 11.50 -12.46
C GLU A 159 -21.01 11.01 -11.20
N PRO A 160 -21.53 11.92 -10.34
CA PRO A 160 -22.21 11.52 -9.11
C PRO A 160 -23.38 10.58 -9.35
N VAL A 161 -24.12 10.76 -10.46
CA VAL A 161 -25.26 9.89 -10.79
C VAL A 161 -24.85 8.43 -10.97
N MET A 162 -23.68 8.19 -11.55
CA MET A 162 -23.16 6.82 -11.74
C MET A 162 -22.87 6.15 -10.40
N MET A 163 -22.31 6.88 -9.45
CA MET A 163 -22.04 6.35 -8.12
C MET A 163 -23.34 6.13 -7.33
N ALA A 164 -24.27 7.09 -7.38
CA ALA A 164 -25.56 7.00 -6.68
C ALA A 164 -26.40 5.82 -7.20
N ALA A 165 -26.46 5.62 -8.52
CA ALA A 165 -27.26 4.56 -9.15
C ALA A 165 -26.85 3.14 -8.72
N VAL A 166 -25.59 2.94 -8.33
CA VAL A 166 -25.05 1.63 -7.91
C VAL A 166 -24.50 1.64 -6.47
N SER A 167 -24.90 2.61 -5.67
CA SER A 167 -24.54 2.73 -4.24
C SER A 167 -23.03 2.68 -3.96
N GLN A 168 -22.22 3.21 -4.85
CA GLN A 168 -20.77 3.27 -4.67
C GLN A 168 -20.36 4.42 -3.76
N GLY A 169 -19.20 4.28 -3.09
CA GLY A 169 -18.65 5.31 -2.21
C GLY A 169 -17.16 5.52 -2.38
N MET A 170 -16.66 6.62 -1.84
CA MET A 170 -15.23 6.93 -1.68
C MET A 170 -14.94 7.27 -0.23
N ILE A 171 -13.86 6.74 0.31
CA ILE A 171 -13.38 7.06 1.66
C ILE A 171 -11.89 7.35 1.63
N GLY A 172 -11.44 8.32 2.44
CA GLY A 172 -10.01 8.57 2.66
C GLY A 172 -9.44 7.61 3.69
N SER A 173 -8.15 7.32 3.57
CA SER A 173 -7.38 6.56 4.57
C SER A 173 -6.04 7.24 4.80
N LYS A 174 -5.86 7.86 5.96
CA LYS A 174 -4.59 8.47 6.35
C LYS A 174 -3.77 7.48 7.14
N MET A 175 -2.60 7.12 6.62
CA MET A 175 -1.68 6.15 7.27
C MET A 175 -2.38 4.81 7.63
N GLY A 176 -3.41 4.43 6.87
CA GLY A 176 -4.17 3.20 7.14
C GLY A 176 -5.08 3.26 8.36
N ASP A 177 -5.40 4.45 8.87
CA ASP A 177 -6.21 4.65 10.09
C ASP A 177 -5.71 3.81 11.27
N VAL A 178 -4.37 3.69 11.40
CA VAL A 178 -3.74 2.82 12.37
C VAL A 178 -3.67 3.41 13.78
N ILE A 179 -3.77 2.54 14.77
CA ILE A 179 -3.38 2.78 16.15
C ILE A 179 -2.04 2.08 16.36
N ILE A 180 -0.92 2.82 16.29
CA ILE A 180 0.43 2.24 16.21
C ILE A 180 0.75 1.26 17.33
N LYS A 181 0.28 1.52 18.56
CA LYS A 181 0.50 0.66 19.72
C LYS A 181 -0.25 -0.67 19.68
N ARG A 182 -1.30 -0.76 18.84
CA ARG A 182 -2.09 -1.98 18.59
C ARG A 182 -1.62 -2.69 17.33
N ASP A 183 -1.50 -1.92 16.24
CA ASP A 183 -1.40 -2.49 14.90
C ASP A 183 0.03 -2.89 14.54
N ILE A 184 1.06 -2.15 14.99
CA ILE A 184 2.45 -2.49 14.69
C ILE A 184 2.87 -3.80 15.35
N PRO A 185 2.63 -4.05 16.67
CA PRO A 185 2.93 -5.37 17.26
C PRO A 185 2.22 -6.51 16.54
N TRP A 186 0.94 -6.37 16.23
CA TRP A 186 0.20 -7.36 15.45
C TRP A 186 0.81 -7.63 14.06
N ILE A 187 1.28 -6.60 13.37
CA ILE A 187 1.96 -6.75 12.07
C ILE A 187 3.28 -7.50 12.24
N VAL A 188 4.02 -7.25 13.31
CA VAL A 188 5.25 -7.98 13.65
C VAL A 188 4.93 -9.45 13.91
N ASP A 189 3.89 -9.76 14.68
CA ASP A 189 3.44 -11.14 14.91
C ASP A 189 3.13 -11.87 13.58
N LEU A 190 2.50 -11.18 12.64
CA LEU A 190 2.23 -11.76 11.30
C LEU A 190 3.51 -12.06 10.52
N TYR A 191 4.51 -11.20 10.62
CA TYR A 191 5.81 -11.42 10.00
C TYR A 191 6.54 -12.60 10.66
N GLU A 192 6.62 -12.66 11.98
CA GLU A 192 7.27 -13.75 12.72
C GLU A 192 6.60 -15.11 12.47
N GLN A 193 5.29 -15.11 12.22
CA GLN A 193 4.54 -16.30 11.78
C GLN A 193 4.76 -16.66 10.29
N GLY A 194 5.55 -15.92 9.54
CA GLY A 194 5.75 -16.13 8.10
C GLY A 194 4.52 -15.80 7.23
N ARG A 195 3.53 -15.11 7.79
CA ARG A 195 2.29 -14.73 7.10
C ARG A 195 2.40 -13.40 6.34
N LEU A 196 3.39 -12.58 6.68
CA LEU A 196 3.68 -11.29 6.08
C LEU A 196 5.14 -11.23 5.63
N LYS A 197 5.38 -10.72 4.43
CA LYS A 197 6.72 -10.49 3.88
C LYS A 197 7.12 -9.05 4.17
N LEU A 198 8.25 -8.84 4.82
CA LEU A 198 8.83 -7.53 5.07
C LEU A 198 10.22 -7.39 4.43
N ASP A 199 11.09 -8.39 4.58
CA ASP A 199 12.45 -8.36 4.06
C ASP A 199 12.47 -8.19 2.54
N GLU A 200 11.57 -8.86 1.84
CA GLU A 200 11.44 -8.80 0.40
C GLU A 200 10.98 -7.41 -0.11
N LEU A 201 10.50 -6.54 0.77
CA LEU A 201 10.19 -5.14 0.44
C LEU A 201 11.45 -4.28 0.34
N VAL A 202 12.53 -4.62 1.04
CA VAL A 202 13.79 -3.87 0.97
C VAL A 202 14.45 -4.14 -0.38
N SER A 203 14.46 -3.15 -1.26
CA SER A 203 15.13 -3.27 -2.55
C SER A 203 16.63 -3.04 -2.42
N LYS A 204 17.01 -2.03 -1.65
CA LYS A 204 18.40 -1.65 -1.46
C LYS A 204 18.58 -0.85 -0.18
N THR A 205 19.74 -1.02 0.46
CA THR A 205 20.19 -0.19 1.57
C THR A 205 21.22 0.81 1.07
N TRP A 206 21.23 2.00 1.67
CA TRP A 206 22.09 3.12 1.32
C TRP A 206 22.63 3.77 2.58
N THR A 207 23.80 4.40 2.49
CA THR A 207 24.32 5.25 3.57
C THR A 207 23.75 6.67 3.44
N LEU A 208 23.84 7.47 4.50
CA LEU A 208 23.25 8.83 4.50
C LEU A 208 23.89 9.75 3.45
N ASP A 209 25.18 9.64 3.20
CA ASP A 209 25.89 10.39 2.16
C ASP A 209 25.38 10.08 0.74
N GLN A 210 24.77 8.91 0.55
CA GLN A 210 24.19 8.44 -0.72
C GLN A 210 22.70 8.79 -0.87
N ILE A 211 22.12 9.59 0.03
CA ILE A 211 20.67 9.85 0.05
C ILE A 211 20.12 10.38 -1.28
N ASN A 212 20.87 11.23 -1.96
CA ASN A 212 20.44 11.76 -3.26
C ASN A 212 20.37 10.66 -4.33
N LYS A 213 21.25 9.66 -4.28
CA LYS A 213 21.19 8.49 -5.16
C LYS A 213 19.99 7.61 -4.82
N ALA A 214 19.72 7.39 -3.53
CA ALA A 214 18.55 6.63 -3.07
C ALA A 214 17.23 7.29 -3.50
N ILE A 215 17.16 8.63 -3.44
CA ILE A 215 16.00 9.41 -3.92
C ILE A 215 15.85 9.28 -5.44
N ALA A 216 16.95 9.37 -6.19
CA ALA A 216 16.92 9.22 -7.64
C ALA A 216 16.47 7.80 -8.05
N ASP A 217 16.98 6.76 -7.39
CA ASP A 217 16.59 5.37 -7.59
C ASP A 217 15.07 5.16 -7.30
N THR A 218 14.58 5.76 -6.21
CA THR A 218 13.14 5.71 -5.88
C THR A 218 12.28 6.38 -6.96
N LYS A 219 12.75 7.49 -7.56
CA LYS A 219 12.05 8.18 -8.65
C LYS A 219 11.97 7.37 -9.94
N LEU A 220 12.92 6.46 -10.19
CA LEU A 220 12.84 5.52 -11.32
C LEU A 220 11.67 4.54 -11.19
N GLY A 221 11.15 4.37 -9.99
CA GLY A 221 9.93 3.61 -9.73
C GLY A 221 10.08 2.09 -9.73
N SER A 222 11.28 1.54 -9.91
CA SER A 222 11.56 0.10 -9.85
C SER A 222 11.69 -0.40 -8.41
N ALA A 223 12.21 0.43 -7.50
CA ALA A 223 12.41 0.06 -6.10
C ALA A 223 11.07 -0.11 -5.35
N LYS A 224 10.93 -1.19 -4.59
CA LYS A 224 9.84 -1.38 -3.64
C LYS A 224 10.03 -0.45 -2.44
N ARG A 225 11.19 -0.54 -1.77
CA ARG A 225 11.65 0.36 -0.69
C ARG A 225 13.17 0.48 -0.71
N ASN A 226 13.65 1.71 -0.68
CA ASN A 226 15.04 2.04 -0.38
C ASN A 226 15.14 2.42 1.10
N VAL A 227 16.15 1.92 1.79
CA VAL A 227 16.37 2.16 3.23
C VAL A 227 17.73 2.82 3.43
N ILE A 228 17.77 3.89 4.22
CA ILE A 228 19.01 4.49 4.70
C ILE A 228 19.40 3.77 5.97
N VAL A 229 20.62 3.24 6.01
CA VAL A 229 21.18 2.58 7.19
C VAL A 229 22.29 3.46 7.79
N PHE A 230 22.33 3.50 9.11
CA PHE A 230 23.37 4.16 9.89
C PHE A 230 24.26 3.07 10.51
N GLU A 231 25.58 3.32 10.56
CA GLU A 231 26.48 2.44 11.30
C GLU A 231 26.05 2.45 12.78
N ALA A 232 25.92 1.28 13.37
CA ALA A 232 25.63 1.18 14.79
C ALA A 232 26.79 1.81 15.56
N GLN A 233 26.62 2.99 16.11
CA GLN A 233 27.54 3.52 17.11
C GLN A 233 27.47 2.59 18.30
N GLN A 234 28.58 1.91 18.60
CA GLN A 234 28.73 1.21 19.87
C GLN A 234 28.53 2.26 20.97
N VAL A 235 27.42 2.21 21.66
CA VAL A 235 27.20 3.01 22.86
C VAL A 235 28.10 2.40 23.92
N SER A 236 29.25 3.06 24.13
CA SER A 236 30.17 2.78 25.26
C SER A 236 29.54 3.18 26.58
#